data_7abbcd440d8783e8f7ef8f60fe784e9e
#
_entry.id   7abbcd440d8783e8f7ef8f60fe784e9e
#
_cell.length_a   1.000
_cell.length_b   1.000
_cell.length_c   1.000
_cell.angle_alpha   90.00
_cell.angle_beta   90.00
_cell.angle_gamma   90.00
#
_symmetry.space_group_name_H-M   'P 1'
#
loop_
_entity.id
_entity.type
_entity.pdbx_description
1 polymer ?
#
loop_
_entity_poly.entity_id
_entity_poly.type
_entity_poly.pdbx_seq_one_letter_code
_entity_poly.pdbx_strand_id
1 'polypeptide(L)' 'MNTYERDRAEGMLQRINDAARRSEDYRLRAVSAGVKPQKAAARAKAMYGRAYDRMVMDFNSRAHTAPLGDNEEPF' A
#
# COMPACT_ATOMS: atom_id res chain seq x y z
N MET A 1 8.82 2.18 -21.21
CA MET A 1 8.18 1.26 -20.25
C MET A 1 7.33 0.25 -21.02
N ASN A 2 7.49 -1.01 -20.71
CA ASN A 2 6.69 -2.01 -21.41
C ASN A 2 5.34 -2.18 -20.72
N THR A 3 4.45 -2.91 -21.37
CA THR A 3 3.09 -3.09 -20.87
C THR A 3 3.05 -3.73 -19.49
N TYR A 4 3.92 -4.68 -19.24
CA TYR A 4 3.96 -5.37 -17.96
C TYR A 4 4.30 -4.41 -16.82
N GLU A 5 5.30 -3.56 -17.03
CA GLU A 5 5.70 -2.59 -16.00
C GLU A 5 4.60 -1.58 -15.74
N ARG A 6 3.92 -1.14 -16.80
CA ARG A 6 2.84 -0.19 -16.67
C ARG A 6 1.69 -0.80 -15.88
N ASP A 7 1.34 -2.05 -16.20
CA ASP A 7 0.25 -2.73 -15.50
C ASP A 7 0.55 -2.89 -14.02
N ARG A 8 1.80 -3.20 -13.68
CA ARG A 8 2.21 -3.31 -12.28
C ARG A 8 2.11 -1.96 -11.57
N ALA A 9 2.54 -0.90 -12.23
CA ALA A 9 2.49 0.42 -11.65
C ALA A 9 1.04 0.86 -11.43
N GLU A 10 0.17 0.60 -12.39
CA GLU A 10 -1.24 0.93 -12.25
C GLU A 10 -1.90 0.14 -11.13
N GLY A 11 -1.56 -1.15 -11.03
CA GLY A 11 -2.08 -1.97 -9.95
C GLY A 11 -1.64 -1.48 -8.58
N MET A 12 -0.40 -1.04 -8.47
CA MET A 12 0.11 -0.50 -7.22
C MET A 12 -0.58 0.81 -6.86
N LEU A 13 -0.76 1.70 -7.83
CA LEU A 13 -1.48 2.95 -7.60
C LEU A 13 -2.91 2.70 -7.15
N GLN A 14 -3.57 1.72 -7.73
CA GLN A 14 -4.93 1.39 -7.37
C GLN A 14 -5.00 0.89 -5.92
N ARG A 15 -4.03 0.07 -5.52
CA ARG A 15 -3.97 -0.42 -4.14
C ARG A 15 -3.70 0.71 -3.15
N ILE A 16 -2.85 1.67 -3.54
CA ILE A 16 -2.59 2.84 -2.70
C ILE A 16 -3.87 3.67 -2.54
N ASN A 17 -4.58 3.88 -3.63
CA ASN A 17 -5.84 4.63 -3.59
C ASN A 17 -6.88 3.93 -2.73
N ASP A 18 -6.97 2.60 -2.83
CA ASP A 18 -7.90 1.82 -2.01
C ASP A 18 -7.54 1.92 -0.53
N ALA A 19 -6.25 1.86 -0.21
CA ALA A 19 -5.81 1.98 1.17
C ALA A 19 -6.14 3.36 1.73
N ALA A 20 -5.92 4.40 0.94
CA ALA A 20 -6.25 5.76 1.34
C ALA A 20 -7.76 5.91 1.59
N ARG A 21 -8.56 5.34 0.72
CA ARG A 21 -10.01 5.41 0.85
C ARG A 21 -10.49 4.67 2.10
N ARG A 22 -9.94 3.50 2.37
CA ARG A 22 -10.30 2.73 3.56
C ARG A 22 -9.94 3.48 4.84
N SER A 23 -8.77 4.10 4.87
CA SER A 23 -8.35 4.85 6.05
C SER A 23 -9.24 6.06 6.26
N GLU A 24 -9.66 6.72 5.20
CA GLU A 24 -10.56 7.87 5.31
C GLU A 24 -11.95 7.44 5.77
N ASP A 25 -12.46 6.33 5.24
CA ASP A 25 -13.74 5.77 5.70
C ASP A 25 -13.67 5.42 7.18
N TYR A 26 -12.59 4.81 7.61
CA TYR A 26 -12.40 4.48 9.02
C TYR A 26 -12.42 5.75 9.87
N ARG A 27 -11.70 6.78 9.45
CA ARG A 27 -11.65 8.03 10.20
C ARG A 27 -13.04 8.63 10.37
N LEU A 28 -13.80 8.67 9.30
CA LEU A 28 -15.15 9.23 9.33
C LEU A 28 -16.07 8.42 10.24
N ARG A 29 -16.01 7.10 10.14
CA ARG A 29 -16.83 6.23 10.98
C ARG A 29 -16.45 6.35 12.44
N ALA A 30 -15.16 6.44 12.73
CA ALA A 30 -14.69 6.55 14.10
C ALA A 30 -15.18 7.85 14.73
N VAL A 31 -15.12 8.95 14.00
CA VAL A 31 -15.60 10.24 14.49
C VAL A 31 -17.10 10.17 14.72
N SER A 32 -17.85 9.56 13.80
CA SER A 32 -19.30 9.37 13.97
C SER A 32 -19.62 8.53 15.19
N ALA A 33 -18.75 7.60 15.54
CA ALA A 33 -18.94 6.73 16.70
C ALA A 33 -18.48 7.36 18.01
N GLY A 34 -17.98 8.59 17.97
CA GLY A 34 -17.62 9.31 19.19
C GLY A 34 -16.13 9.36 19.48
N VAL A 35 -15.29 8.84 18.60
CA VAL A 35 -13.85 8.94 18.77
C VAL A 35 -13.41 10.36 18.45
N LYS A 36 -12.50 10.90 19.26
CA LYS A 36 -12.00 12.26 19.03
C LYS A 36 -11.36 12.36 17.64
N PRO A 37 -11.60 13.46 16.91
CA PRO A 37 -11.08 13.58 15.54
C PRO A 37 -9.58 13.38 15.44
N GLN A 38 -8.81 13.92 16.39
CA GLN A 38 -7.36 13.77 16.37
C GLN A 38 -6.94 12.30 16.49
N LYS A 39 -7.64 11.57 17.38
CA LYS A 39 -7.34 10.17 17.60
C LYS A 39 -7.74 9.34 16.39
N ALA A 40 -8.89 9.65 15.80
CA ALA A 40 -9.35 8.96 14.61
C ALA A 40 -8.37 9.18 13.46
N ALA A 41 -7.91 10.40 13.29
CA ALA A 41 -6.95 10.74 12.24
C ALA A 41 -5.61 10.00 12.44
N ALA A 42 -5.13 9.93 13.68
CA ALA A 42 -3.88 9.23 13.98
C ALA A 42 -3.99 7.74 13.67
N ARG A 43 -5.13 7.13 14.04
CA ARG A 43 -5.36 5.72 13.76
C ARG A 43 -5.48 5.45 12.27
N ALA A 44 -6.17 6.33 11.55
CA ALA A 44 -6.31 6.20 10.10
C ALA A 44 -4.95 6.30 9.42
N LYS A 45 -4.11 7.23 9.86
CA LYS A 45 -2.77 7.38 9.32
C LYS A 45 -1.93 6.13 9.55
N ALA A 46 -2.01 5.57 10.75
CA ALA A 46 -1.28 4.34 11.06
C ALA A 46 -1.77 3.17 10.21
N MET A 47 -3.08 3.08 9.99
CA MET A 47 -3.65 2.03 9.18
C MET A 47 -3.18 2.14 7.74
N TYR A 48 -3.21 3.35 7.20
CA TYR A 48 -2.73 3.59 5.83
C TYR A 48 -1.24 3.28 5.71
N GLY A 49 -0.44 3.67 6.71
CA GLY A 49 0.99 3.42 6.70
C GLY A 49 1.32 1.95 6.69
N ARG A 50 0.61 1.15 7.48
CA ARG A 50 0.82 -0.31 7.49
C ARG A 50 0.47 -0.94 6.15
N ALA A 51 -0.64 -0.49 5.55
CA ALA A 51 -1.04 -1.00 4.25
C ALA A 51 -0.03 -0.63 3.17
N TYR A 52 0.47 0.59 3.24
CA TYR A 52 1.48 1.06 2.29
C TYR A 52 2.77 0.27 2.42
N ASP A 53 3.24 0.08 3.65
CA ASP A 53 4.47 -0.67 3.92
C ASP A 53 4.37 -2.10 3.40
N ARG A 54 3.23 -2.75 3.66
CA ARG A 54 3.02 -4.11 3.18
C ARG A 54 3.06 -4.15 1.65
N MET A 55 2.47 -3.17 1.02
CA MET A 55 2.43 -3.09 -0.43
C MET A 55 3.84 -2.92 -1.02
N VAL A 56 4.64 -2.06 -0.40
CA VAL A 56 6.02 -1.84 -0.84
C VAL A 56 6.85 -3.11 -0.63
N MET A 57 6.69 -3.77 0.51
CA MET A 57 7.41 -5.01 0.78
C MET A 57 7.03 -6.10 -0.22
N ASP A 58 5.76 -6.21 -0.54
CA ASP A 58 5.29 -7.18 -1.50
C ASP A 58 5.85 -6.89 -2.89
N PHE A 59 5.86 -5.63 -3.27
CA PHE A 59 6.41 -5.22 -4.56
C PHE A 59 7.90 -5.54 -4.64
N ASN A 60 8.66 -5.20 -3.60
CA ASN A 60 10.08 -5.46 -3.56
C ASN A 60 10.39 -6.96 -3.57
N SER A 61 9.58 -7.74 -2.86
CA SER A 61 9.75 -9.18 -2.83
C SER A 61 9.58 -9.78 -4.22
N ARG A 62 8.58 -9.32 -4.95
CA ARG A 62 8.36 -9.79 -6.32
C ARG A 62 9.49 -9.36 -7.25
N ALA A 63 10.00 -8.17 -7.04
CA ALA A 63 11.11 -7.68 -7.84
C ALA A 63 12.34 -8.54 -7.64
N HIS A 64 12.56 -9.00 -6.42
CA HIS A 64 13.69 -9.88 -6.12
C HIS A 64 13.52 -11.27 -6.70
N THR A 65 12.32 -11.78 -6.72
CA THR A 65 12.09 -13.12 -7.25
C THR A 65 11.93 -13.14 -8.75
N ALA A 66 11.68 -12.00 -9.34
CA ALA A 66 11.52 -11.93 -10.79
C ALA A 66 12.89 -12.19 -11.38
N PRO A 67 12.88 -12.70 -12.49
CA PRO A 67 13.95 -13.18 -13.19
C PRO A 67 15.28 -12.77 -12.87
N LEU A 68 15.45 -12.30 -11.99
CA LEU A 68 16.68 -12.12 -11.68
C LEU A 68 17.20 -13.37 -11.53
N GLY A 69 16.91 -13.86 -11.94
CA GLY A 69 17.09 -14.68 -11.79
C GLY A 69 18.02 -15.13 -12.14
N ASP A 70 18.25 -14.85 -12.46
CA ASP A 70 18.82 -15.00 -12.52
C ASP A 70 19.88 -14.85 -12.27
N ASN A 71 20.17 -14.68 -12.37
CA ASN A 71 20.86 -14.51 -11.94
C ASN A 71 21.54 -14.14 -11.44
N GLU A 72 21.61 -13.90 -11.46
CA GLU A 72 21.88 -13.52 -10.77
C GLU A 72 22.44 -13.50 -10.04
N GLU A 73 22.75 -13.70 -10.10
CA GLU A 73 22.96 -13.76 -9.25
C GLU A 73 23.45 -13.79 -8.73
N PRO A 74 23.87 -13.91 -8.93
CA PRO A 74 24.17 -14.02 -8.26
C PRO A 74 24.82 -13.88 -7.74
N PHE A 75 25.04 -13.86 -7.76
CA PHE A 75 25.33 -13.70 -7.08
C PHE A 75 25.74 -13.92 -6.73
#